data_5d40e7beba9b804e25fab4c0d3f87d7a
#
_entry.id   5d40e7beba9b804e25fab4c0d3f87d7a
#
_cell.length_a   1.000
_cell.length_b   1.000
_cell.length_c   1.000
_cell.angle_alpha   90.00
_cell.angle_beta   90.00
_cell.angle_gamma   90.00
#
_symmetry.space_group_name_H-M   'P 1'
#
loop_
_entity.id
_entity.type
_entity.pdbx_description
1 polymer ?
#
loop_
_entity_poly.entity_id
_entity_poly.type
_entity_poly.pdbx_seq_one_letter_code
_entity_poly.pdbx_strand_id
1 'polypeptide(L)'
;MRPLSVAWLLLAAAGLAEAQYPAPTQGDVTLRDFRFTSGATLPELGIHYRTLGTPQRDAQGVVRNAVLITHGTGGSGAQFIRQDFAGELFGPGQLLDAARYYIILPDGIGHGQSSKPSDGLRTRFPRYGYRDMVEAQYRLLTEGLGVNHLRLVMGTSMGGMHTWAWGQLYPDFMDALMPLASLPSQISARNRVWRRVVIDAIRHDPEWEDGNYTTQPQSLRTAQEMLFLVGSNPVLRQREMPTLAQADSVLDASLARSMRTGDANDILYAVEASADYDPGPGLEKIKAPLFAVNSADDLVNPPELGILEREITRLPRGRAVVIPLSDATRGHGSHTVASLWKQYLRQLLEESER
;
A
#
# COMPACT_ATOMS: atom_id res chain seq x y z
N MET A 1 2.40 -72.54 -6.40
CA MET A 1 2.91 -71.53 -5.43
C MET A 1 3.21 -70.25 -6.21
N ARG A 2 2.38 -69.22 -6.06
CA ARG A 2 2.59 -67.90 -6.65
C ARG A 2 3.03 -66.94 -5.53
N PRO A 3 4.06 -66.10 -5.72
CA PRO A 3 4.44 -65.15 -4.69
C PRO A 3 3.51 -63.93 -4.67
N LEU A 4 3.06 -63.54 -3.50
CA LEU A 4 2.35 -62.31 -3.21
C LEU A 4 3.34 -61.15 -3.22
N SER A 5 3.15 -60.19 -4.14
CA SER A 5 3.87 -58.93 -4.18
C SER A 5 3.18 -57.96 -3.24
N VAL A 6 3.87 -57.60 -2.15
CA VAL A 6 3.46 -56.54 -1.22
C VAL A 6 3.89 -55.20 -1.82
N ALA A 7 2.93 -54.38 -2.27
CA ALA A 7 3.18 -53.00 -2.70
C ALA A 7 3.23 -52.11 -1.48
N TRP A 8 4.37 -51.48 -1.23
CA TRP A 8 4.52 -50.42 -0.23
C TRP A 8 4.00 -49.10 -0.84
N LEU A 9 2.87 -48.60 -0.29
CA LEU A 9 2.43 -47.22 -0.55
C LEU A 9 3.31 -46.29 0.29
N LEU A 10 4.21 -45.56 -0.36
CA LEU A 10 4.86 -44.37 0.17
C LEU A 10 3.84 -43.23 0.21
N LEU A 11 3.27 -42.94 1.37
CA LEU A 11 2.57 -41.68 1.63
C LEU A 11 3.65 -40.59 1.67
N ALA A 12 3.73 -39.79 0.59
CA ALA A 12 4.44 -38.52 0.61
C ALA A 12 3.62 -37.55 1.48
N ALA A 13 4.06 -37.33 2.71
CA ALA A 13 3.62 -36.22 3.53
C ALA A 13 4.07 -34.93 2.81
N ALA A 14 3.13 -34.26 2.11
CA ALA A 14 3.34 -32.88 1.69
C ALA A 14 3.39 -32.04 2.97
N GLY A 15 4.60 -31.79 3.48
CA GLY A 15 4.83 -30.82 4.53
C GLY A 15 4.34 -29.47 4.04
N LEU A 16 3.34 -28.91 4.71
CA LEU A 16 3.02 -27.50 4.59
C LEU A 16 4.31 -26.75 4.92
N ALA A 17 4.90 -26.08 3.94
CA ALA A 17 6.04 -25.20 4.19
C ALA A 17 5.56 -24.19 5.24
N GLU A 18 6.08 -24.27 6.47
CA GLU A 18 5.85 -23.27 7.50
C GLU A 18 6.24 -21.92 6.93
N ALA A 19 5.38 -20.90 7.14
CA ALA A 19 5.68 -19.55 6.74
C ALA A 19 7.02 -19.15 7.39
N GLN A 20 7.95 -18.63 6.60
CA GLN A 20 9.29 -18.27 7.07
C GLN A 20 9.30 -17.07 8.05
N TYR A 21 8.14 -16.57 8.44
CA TYR A 21 7.92 -15.45 9.36
C TYR A 21 6.70 -15.74 10.26
N PRO A 22 6.61 -15.15 11.47
CA PRO A 22 5.50 -15.38 12.38
C PRO A 22 4.16 -14.89 11.79
N ALA A 23 3.07 -15.58 12.19
CA ALA A 23 1.72 -15.12 11.82
C ALA A 23 1.45 -13.74 12.42
N PRO A 24 0.81 -12.81 11.67
CA PRO A 24 0.47 -11.49 12.18
C PRO A 24 -0.64 -11.57 13.22
N THR A 25 -0.54 -10.75 14.26
CA THR A 25 -1.66 -10.43 15.14
C THR A 25 -2.52 -9.34 14.50
N GLN A 26 -3.85 -9.46 14.58
CA GLN A 26 -4.80 -8.47 14.08
C GLN A 26 -5.47 -7.76 15.25
N GLY A 27 -5.88 -6.52 15.02
CA GLY A 27 -6.62 -5.72 16.00
C GLY A 27 -7.32 -4.54 15.35
N ASP A 28 -8.19 -3.92 16.14
CA ASP A 28 -8.96 -2.74 15.75
C ASP A 28 -8.78 -1.65 16.80
N VAL A 29 -8.67 -0.41 16.35
CA VAL A 29 -8.68 0.78 17.20
C VAL A 29 -9.81 1.70 16.75
N THR A 30 -10.63 2.16 17.69
CA THR A 30 -11.65 3.18 17.43
C THR A 30 -11.08 4.54 17.80
N LEU A 31 -10.86 5.38 16.79
CA LEU A 31 -10.50 6.78 16.97
C LEU A 31 -11.77 7.59 17.21
N ARG A 32 -11.87 8.21 18.38
CA ARG A 32 -13.05 9.00 18.74
C ARG A 32 -12.94 10.42 18.21
N ASP A 33 -14.10 11.00 17.84
CA ASP A 33 -14.27 12.38 17.39
C ASP A 33 -13.25 12.75 16.29
N PHE A 34 -13.12 11.87 15.29
CA PHE A 34 -12.16 12.08 14.20
C PHE A 34 -12.62 13.22 13.29
N ARG A 35 -11.84 14.29 13.27
CA ARG A 35 -12.13 15.48 12.47
C ARG A 35 -11.35 15.43 11.14
N PHE A 36 -12.09 15.38 10.04
CA PHE A 36 -11.54 15.39 8.70
C PHE A 36 -11.13 16.80 8.24
N THR A 37 -10.20 16.88 7.33
CA THR A 37 -9.77 18.15 6.68
C THR A 37 -10.92 18.84 5.95
N SER A 38 -11.97 18.10 5.54
CA SER A 38 -13.22 18.63 5.00
C SER A 38 -14.06 19.40 6.03
N GLY A 39 -13.69 19.34 7.31
CA GLY A 39 -14.45 19.93 8.44
C GLY A 39 -15.51 19.00 9.02
N ALA A 40 -15.83 17.89 8.38
CA ALA A 40 -16.74 16.89 8.92
C ALA A 40 -16.09 16.16 10.12
N THR A 41 -16.92 15.64 11.01
CA THR A 41 -16.48 14.83 12.16
C THR A 41 -17.22 13.49 12.15
N LEU A 42 -16.49 12.42 12.42
CA LEU A 42 -17.06 11.10 12.65
C LEU A 42 -16.85 10.76 14.14
N PRO A 43 -17.92 10.48 14.91
CA PRO A 43 -17.80 10.16 16.33
C PRO A 43 -16.89 8.98 16.62
N GLU A 44 -16.93 7.96 15.74
CA GLU A 44 -16.11 6.77 15.83
C GLU A 44 -15.58 6.40 14.44
N LEU A 45 -14.26 6.35 14.30
CA LEU A 45 -13.56 5.89 13.11
C LEU A 45 -12.76 4.65 13.47
N GLY A 46 -13.19 3.48 12.98
CA GLY A 46 -12.49 2.21 13.17
C GLY A 46 -11.29 2.10 12.23
N ILE A 47 -10.13 1.76 12.78
CA ILE A 47 -8.91 1.46 12.03
C ILE A 47 -8.48 0.04 12.36
N HIS A 48 -8.55 -0.82 11.35
CA HIS A 48 -8.02 -2.19 11.43
C HIS A 48 -6.52 -2.20 11.14
N TYR A 49 -5.81 -3.09 11.83
CA TYR A 49 -4.37 -3.23 11.62
C TYR A 49 -3.88 -4.66 11.83
N ARG A 50 -2.69 -4.94 11.34
CA ARG A 50 -1.93 -6.16 11.62
C ARG A 50 -0.58 -5.79 12.19
N THR A 51 -0.06 -6.61 13.11
CA THR A 51 1.28 -6.43 13.65
C THR A 51 2.08 -7.73 13.67
N LEU A 52 3.40 -7.60 13.53
CA LEU A 52 4.36 -8.68 13.78
C LEU A 52 5.43 -8.14 14.74
N GLY A 53 5.91 -9.00 15.65
CA GLY A 53 6.86 -8.60 16.68
C GLY A 53 6.25 -7.78 17.80
N THR A 54 7.10 -7.16 18.62
CA THR A 54 6.69 -6.38 19.80
C THR A 54 7.48 -5.08 19.91
N PRO A 55 6.87 -3.99 20.47
CA PRO A 55 7.57 -2.73 20.66
C PRO A 55 8.68 -2.86 21.71
N GLN A 56 9.85 -2.32 21.37
CA GLN A 56 10.99 -2.23 22.28
C GLN A 56 11.24 -0.77 22.63
N ARG A 57 11.28 -0.47 23.94
CA ARG A 57 11.47 0.89 24.46
C ARG A 57 12.84 1.06 25.06
N ASP A 58 13.41 2.23 24.84
CA ASP A 58 14.62 2.63 25.56
C ASP A 58 14.32 3.07 27.02
N ALA A 59 15.37 3.47 27.73
CA ALA A 59 15.27 3.94 29.12
C ALA A 59 14.40 5.20 29.28
N GLN A 60 14.18 5.96 28.21
CA GLN A 60 13.32 7.15 28.16
C GLN A 60 11.89 6.81 27.74
N GLY A 61 11.57 5.53 27.51
CA GLY A 61 10.26 5.06 27.10
C GLY A 61 9.95 5.28 25.60
N VAL A 62 10.95 5.63 24.81
CA VAL A 62 10.81 5.81 23.36
C VAL A 62 10.86 4.45 22.66
N VAL A 63 9.87 4.16 21.80
CA VAL A 63 9.88 2.96 20.94
C VAL A 63 10.96 3.12 19.87
N ARG A 64 11.88 2.16 19.76
CA ARG A 64 13.03 2.26 18.85
C ARG A 64 12.97 1.33 17.65
N ASN A 65 12.05 0.40 17.62
CA ASN A 65 12.00 -0.65 16.61
C ASN A 65 10.70 -0.71 15.81
N ALA A 66 9.81 0.26 15.94
CA ALA A 66 8.54 0.26 15.21
C ALA A 66 8.72 0.63 13.74
N VAL A 67 8.10 -0.14 12.87
CA VAL A 67 8.09 0.05 11.42
C VAL A 67 6.65 0.15 10.94
N LEU A 68 6.30 1.27 10.31
CA LEU A 68 4.99 1.46 9.67
C LEU A 68 5.10 1.16 8.18
N ILE A 69 4.24 0.27 7.66
CA ILE A 69 4.17 -0.05 6.23
C ILE A 69 2.74 0.17 5.73
N THR A 70 2.57 1.09 4.77
CA THR A 70 1.26 1.53 4.26
C THR A 70 1.01 1.04 2.83
N HIS A 71 -0.23 0.58 2.57
CA HIS A 71 -0.63 -0.10 1.34
C HIS A 71 -1.03 0.85 0.20
N GLY A 72 -1.14 0.30 -1.03
CA GLY A 72 -1.61 1.00 -2.23
C GLY A 72 -3.14 1.11 -2.31
N THR A 73 -3.63 1.94 -3.25
CA THR A 73 -5.06 2.14 -3.53
C THR A 73 -5.77 0.81 -3.77
N GLY A 74 -6.91 0.61 -3.10
CA GLY A 74 -7.71 -0.61 -3.17
C GLY A 74 -7.10 -1.82 -2.43
N GLY A 75 -5.95 -1.65 -1.75
CA GLY A 75 -5.30 -2.67 -0.96
C GLY A 75 -5.71 -2.66 0.52
N SER A 76 -4.91 -3.35 1.32
CA SER A 76 -5.00 -3.36 2.79
C SER A 76 -3.65 -3.78 3.37
N GLY A 77 -3.46 -3.74 4.69
CA GLY A 77 -2.26 -4.25 5.35
C GLY A 77 -1.97 -5.72 5.04
N ALA A 78 -2.99 -6.51 4.68
CA ALA A 78 -2.83 -7.91 4.27
C ALA A 78 -2.00 -8.09 2.99
N GLN A 79 -1.90 -7.06 2.13
CA GLN A 79 -1.10 -7.16 0.88
C GLN A 79 0.39 -7.45 1.14
N PHE A 80 0.88 -7.14 2.33
CA PHE A 80 2.28 -7.35 2.71
C PHE A 80 2.56 -8.75 3.25
N ILE A 81 1.51 -9.52 3.61
CA ILE A 81 1.63 -10.89 4.11
C ILE A 81 1.67 -11.85 2.93
N ARG A 82 2.75 -11.80 2.17
CA ARG A 82 2.98 -12.64 0.99
C ARG A 82 4.45 -13.02 0.88
N GLN A 83 4.75 -14.12 0.20
CA GLN A 83 6.12 -14.62 0.02
C GLN A 83 7.04 -13.57 -0.62
N ASP A 84 6.56 -12.85 -1.66
CA ASP A 84 7.34 -11.83 -2.37
C ASP A 84 7.67 -10.59 -1.52
N PHE A 85 7.01 -10.40 -0.36
CA PHE A 85 7.22 -9.27 0.55
C PHE A 85 7.62 -9.73 1.95
N ALA A 86 6.69 -10.29 2.73
CA ALA A 86 6.98 -10.77 4.09
C ALA A 86 8.01 -11.90 4.12
N GLY A 87 7.94 -12.83 3.16
CA GLY A 87 8.92 -13.91 3.03
C GLY A 87 10.34 -13.44 2.71
N GLU A 88 10.48 -12.22 2.17
CA GLU A 88 11.77 -11.59 1.85
C GLU A 88 12.30 -10.66 2.96
N LEU A 89 11.41 -10.21 3.88
CA LEU A 89 11.75 -9.13 4.81
C LEU A 89 11.56 -9.47 6.29
N PHE A 90 10.58 -10.32 6.66
CA PHE A 90 10.11 -10.43 8.04
C PHE A 90 10.61 -11.69 8.79
N GLY A 91 11.24 -12.62 8.09
CA GLY A 91 11.79 -13.84 8.65
C GLY A 91 13.07 -13.63 9.45
N PRO A 92 13.54 -14.66 10.18
CA PRO A 92 14.75 -14.61 10.98
C PRO A 92 15.98 -14.15 10.18
N GLY A 93 16.69 -13.14 10.68
CA GLY A 93 17.89 -12.59 10.06
C GLY A 93 17.63 -11.73 8.82
N GLN A 94 16.39 -11.54 8.41
CA GLN A 94 16.03 -10.63 7.32
C GLN A 94 16.01 -9.16 7.78
N LEU A 95 15.89 -8.22 6.81
CA LEU A 95 16.07 -6.78 7.08
C LEU A 95 15.07 -6.22 8.09
N LEU A 96 13.85 -6.71 8.09
CA LEU A 96 12.78 -6.33 9.03
C LEU A 96 12.33 -7.55 9.84
N ASP A 97 13.31 -8.35 10.32
CA ASP A 97 13.07 -9.53 11.16
C ASP A 97 12.08 -9.21 12.30
N ALA A 98 10.95 -9.92 12.32
CA ALA A 98 9.88 -9.73 13.30
C ALA A 98 10.28 -10.03 14.75
N ALA A 99 11.42 -10.70 14.98
CA ALA A 99 12.00 -10.84 16.31
C ALA A 99 12.69 -9.55 16.81
N ARG A 100 13.07 -8.65 15.89
CA ARG A 100 13.78 -7.41 16.18
C ARG A 100 12.91 -6.17 15.99
N TYR A 101 11.98 -6.19 15.04
CA TYR A 101 11.14 -5.06 14.68
C TYR A 101 9.68 -5.28 15.07
N TYR A 102 9.01 -4.20 15.42
CA TYR A 102 7.58 -4.14 15.60
C TYR A 102 6.96 -3.60 14.32
N ILE A 103 6.50 -4.48 13.44
CA ILE A 103 5.98 -4.16 12.11
C ILE A 103 4.49 -3.90 12.24
N ILE A 104 4.01 -2.76 11.73
CA ILE A 104 2.63 -2.29 11.83
C ILE A 104 2.10 -2.08 10.41
N LEU A 105 1.02 -2.78 10.06
CA LEU A 105 0.41 -2.84 8.74
C LEU A 105 -1.07 -2.42 8.86
N PRO A 106 -1.39 -1.12 8.89
CA PRO A 106 -2.77 -0.66 9.00
C PRO A 106 -3.53 -0.84 7.69
N ASP A 107 -4.84 -1.01 7.78
CA ASP A 107 -5.77 -0.74 6.71
C ASP A 107 -6.10 0.76 6.75
N GLY A 108 -5.99 1.47 5.63
CA GLY A 108 -6.30 2.90 5.55
C GLY A 108 -7.81 3.19 5.65
N ILE A 109 -8.18 4.42 5.96
CA ILE A 109 -9.60 4.86 5.87
C ILE A 109 -10.13 4.49 4.48
N GLY A 110 -11.33 3.93 4.42
CA GLY A 110 -11.96 3.53 3.16
C GLY A 110 -11.43 2.22 2.56
N HIS A 111 -10.59 1.47 3.29
CA HIS A 111 -9.94 0.26 2.78
C HIS A 111 -9.98 -0.90 3.78
N GLY A 112 -9.90 -2.11 3.26
CA GLY A 112 -9.81 -3.33 4.07
C GLY A 112 -10.95 -3.48 5.07
N GLN A 113 -10.60 -3.63 6.35
CA GLN A 113 -11.55 -3.72 7.46
C GLN A 113 -11.67 -2.41 8.27
N SER A 114 -10.96 -1.34 7.89
CA SER A 114 -11.17 -0.01 8.46
C SER A 114 -12.50 0.58 7.98
N SER A 115 -13.01 1.57 8.74
CA SER A 115 -14.26 2.27 8.39
C SER A 115 -14.25 2.79 6.95
N LYS A 116 -15.32 2.55 6.23
CA LYS A 116 -15.46 2.87 4.81
C LYS A 116 -16.92 3.18 4.42
N PRO A 117 -17.17 3.82 3.28
CA PRO A 117 -18.51 4.15 2.82
C PRO A 117 -19.49 2.97 2.80
N SER A 118 -19.04 1.79 2.33
CA SER A 118 -19.87 0.58 2.23
C SER A 118 -20.34 0.02 3.58
N ASP A 119 -19.77 0.44 4.71
CA ASP A 119 -20.18 0.00 6.05
C ASP A 119 -21.52 0.61 6.53
N GLY A 120 -22.26 1.28 5.64
CA GLY A 120 -23.62 1.75 5.89
C GLY A 120 -23.81 3.27 5.76
N LEU A 121 -22.77 4.07 5.88
CA LEU A 121 -22.88 5.52 5.67
C LEU A 121 -22.98 5.91 4.20
N ARG A 122 -22.44 5.08 3.30
CA ARG A 122 -22.44 5.32 1.85
C ARG A 122 -21.89 6.73 1.55
N THR A 123 -22.59 7.55 0.75
CA THR A 123 -22.16 8.93 0.43
C THR A 123 -22.27 9.92 1.58
N ARG A 124 -22.85 9.51 2.74
CA ARG A 124 -22.78 10.27 3.99
C ARG A 124 -21.49 10.05 4.76
N PHE A 125 -20.65 9.09 4.34
CA PHE A 125 -19.31 8.94 4.90
C PHE A 125 -18.51 10.23 4.61
N PRO A 126 -17.77 10.80 5.58
CA PRO A 126 -17.02 12.02 5.36
C PRO A 126 -16.03 11.88 4.20
N ARG A 127 -15.94 12.92 3.37
CA ARG A 127 -14.87 12.99 2.36
C ARG A 127 -13.54 13.10 3.07
N TYR A 128 -12.61 12.23 2.72
CA TYR A 128 -11.28 12.17 3.30
C TYR A 128 -10.21 12.33 2.22
N GLY A 129 -9.04 12.81 2.62
CA GLY A 129 -7.86 12.90 1.79
C GLY A 129 -6.71 12.08 2.36
N TYR A 130 -5.56 12.14 1.69
CA TYR A 130 -4.35 11.45 2.16
C TYR A 130 -3.83 12.04 3.47
N ARG A 131 -4.05 13.34 3.71
CA ARG A 131 -3.72 13.95 5.00
C ARG A 131 -4.54 13.36 6.14
N ASP A 132 -5.84 13.12 5.93
CA ASP A 132 -6.71 12.47 6.92
C ASP A 132 -6.26 11.01 7.17
N MET A 133 -5.86 10.30 6.12
CA MET A 133 -5.36 8.92 6.24
C MET A 133 -4.06 8.86 7.05
N VAL A 134 -3.14 9.80 6.84
CA VAL A 134 -1.89 9.90 7.62
C VAL A 134 -2.17 10.30 9.06
N GLU A 135 -3.11 11.23 9.32
CA GLU A 135 -3.56 11.57 10.67
C GLU A 135 -4.15 10.37 11.40
N ALA A 136 -5.00 9.58 10.73
CA ALA A 136 -5.56 8.36 11.32
C ALA A 136 -4.47 7.33 11.65
N GLN A 137 -3.44 7.18 10.79
CA GLN A 137 -2.27 6.34 11.06
C GLN A 137 -1.48 6.86 12.27
N TYR A 138 -1.27 8.16 12.38
CA TYR A 138 -0.58 8.77 13.52
C TYR A 138 -1.34 8.51 14.84
N ARG A 139 -2.66 8.71 14.85
CA ARG A 139 -3.50 8.45 16.01
C ARG A 139 -3.59 6.96 16.34
N LEU A 140 -3.64 6.06 15.34
CA LEU A 140 -3.52 4.63 15.57
C LEU A 140 -2.23 4.30 16.34
N LEU A 141 -1.10 4.86 15.92
CA LEU A 141 0.19 4.62 16.55
C LEU A 141 0.24 5.16 17.98
N THR A 142 -0.15 6.42 18.17
CA THR A 142 0.03 7.13 19.44
C THR A 142 -1.04 6.79 20.47
N GLU A 143 -2.32 6.77 20.08
CA GLU A 143 -3.44 6.54 20.99
C GLU A 143 -3.77 5.04 21.11
N GLY A 144 -3.68 4.28 20.01
CA GLY A 144 -4.04 2.88 19.97
C GLY A 144 -2.92 1.92 20.40
N LEU A 145 -1.70 2.12 19.86
CA LEU A 145 -0.58 1.20 20.03
C LEU A 145 0.50 1.74 21.00
N GLY A 146 0.38 2.98 21.45
CA GLY A 146 1.35 3.62 22.33
C GLY A 146 2.73 3.79 21.68
N VAL A 147 2.82 3.85 20.35
CA VAL A 147 4.06 4.07 19.61
C VAL A 147 4.30 5.56 19.49
N ASN A 148 5.41 6.04 20.04
CA ASN A 148 5.77 7.45 20.08
C ASN A 148 6.96 7.82 19.19
N HIS A 149 7.52 6.86 18.46
CA HIS A 149 8.56 7.06 17.47
C HIS A 149 8.63 5.84 16.51
N LEU A 150 9.03 6.06 15.27
CA LEU A 150 9.18 5.04 14.24
C LEU A 150 10.64 4.92 13.79
N ARG A 151 11.14 3.69 13.72
CA ARG A 151 12.42 3.39 13.08
C ARG A 151 12.35 3.60 11.58
N LEU A 152 11.19 3.30 10.97
CA LEU A 152 10.98 3.41 9.53
C LEU A 152 9.51 3.65 9.22
N VAL A 153 9.25 4.55 8.28
CA VAL A 153 7.98 4.60 7.54
C VAL A 153 8.26 4.24 6.10
N MET A 154 7.54 3.24 5.58
CA MET A 154 7.58 2.90 4.17
C MET A 154 6.18 2.62 3.65
N GLY A 155 6.01 2.69 2.35
CA GLY A 155 4.71 2.41 1.76
C GLY A 155 4.80 2.26 0.24
N THR A 156 3.75 1.67 -0.32
CA THR A 156 3.69 1.32 -1.73
C THR A 156 2.59 2.12 -2.44
N SER A 157 2.90 2.75 -3.59
CA SER A 157 1.93 3.52 -4.38
C SER A 157 1.24 4.61 -3.54
N MET A 158 -0.07 4.53 -3.25
CA MET A 158 -0.76 5.40 -2.29
C MET A 158 0.00 5.47 -0.95
N GLY A 159 0.41 4.33 -0.41
CA GLY A 159 1.22 4.29 0.82
C GLY A 159 2.59 4.94 0.67
N GLY A 160 3.19 4.91 -0.52
CA GLY A 160 4.38 5.69 -0.84
C GLY A 160 4.09 7.19 -0.81
N MET A 161 2.93 7.63 -1.30
CA MET A 161 2.48 9.02 -1.17
C MET A 161 2.24 9.41 0.30
N HIS A 162 1.68 8.50 1.10
CA HIS A 162 1.58 8.71 2.56
C HIS A 162 2.96 8.84 3.21
N THR A 163 3.96 8.08 2.76
CA THR A 163 5.34 8.16 3.30
C THR A 163 5.94 9.57 3.09
N TRP A 164 5.73 10.19 1.94
CA TRP A 164 6.10 11.59 1.71
C TRP A 164 5.36 12.54 2.68
N ALA A 165 4.05 12.35 2.83
CA ALA A 165 3.23 13.17 3.73
C ALA A 165 3.65 12.99 5.21
N TRP A 166 4.00 11.77 5.63
CA TRP A 166 4.55 11.49 6.96
C TRP A 166 5.79 12.32 7.26
N GLY A 167 6.75 12.34 6.34
CA GLY A 167 7.97 13.12 6.50
C GLY A 167 7.75 14.62 6.65
N GLN A 168 6.68 15.16 6.05
CA GLN A 168 6.33 16.58 6.13
C GLN A 168 5.50 16.92 7.37
N LEU A 169 4.53 16.08 7.71
CA LEU A 169 3.59 16.34 8.80
C LEU A 169 4.22 16.07 10.17
N TYR A 170 5.07 15.06 10.24
CA TYR A 170 5.68 14.59 11.49
C TYR A 170 7.20 14.41 11.36
N PRO A 171 7.99 15.45 10.97
CA PRO A 171 9.39 15.31 10.56
C PRO A 171 10.33 14.78 11.64
N ASP A 172 9.92 14.80 12.91
CA ASP A 172 10.72 14.32 14.05
C ASP A 172 10.25 12.95 14.58
N PHE A 173 9.23 12.35 13.95
CA PHE A 173 8.61 11.11 14.44
C PHE A 173 9.26 9.83 13.90
N MET A 174 10.20 9.92 12.95
CA MET A 174 10.83 8.75 12.34
C MET A 174 12.33 8.94 12.08
N ASP A 175 13.04 7.80 12.01
CA ASP A 175 14.46 7.75 11.66
C ASP A 175 14.71 7.64 10.16
N ALA A 176 13.79 7.03 9.40
CA ALA A 176 13.96 6.77 7.96
C ALA A 176 12.63 6.75 7.21
N LEU A 177 12.67 7.05 5.91
CA LEU A 177 11.52 7.07 5.00
C LEU A 177 11.84 6.33 3.71
N MET A 178 10.94 5.43 3.27
CA MET A 178 11.09 4.70 2.00
C MET A 178 9.78 4.69 1.19
N PRO A 179 9.48 5.76 0.46
CA PRO A 179 8.36 5.76 -0.48
C PRO A 179 8.68 4.90 -1.71
N LEU A 180 7.81 3.92 -2.00
CA LEU A 180 7.91 3.04 -3.16
C LEU A 180 6.83 3.39 -4.19
N ALA A 181 7.19 3.42 -5.47
CA ALA A 181 6.28 3.63 -6.60
C ALA A 181 5.40 4.88 -6.45
N SER A 182 6.00 6.02 -6.12
CA SER A 182 5.30 7.30 -5.93
C SER A 182 6.21 8.49 -6.28
N LEU A 183 5.60 9.63 -6.56
CA LEU A 183 6.30 10.87 -6.89
C LEU A 183 6.03 11.94 -5.82
N PRO A 184 7.01 12.80 -5.50
CA PRO A 184 6.87 13.89 -4.54
C PRO A 184 6.25 15.15 -5.19
N SER A 185 5.15 14.98 -5.89
CA SER A 185 4.46 16.06 -6.59
C SER A 185 2.97 15.82 -6.64
N GLN A 186 2.21 16.88 -6.89
CA GLN A 186 0.78 16.78 -7.12
C GLN A 186 0.44 15.78 -8.22
N ILE A 187 -0.62 15.01 -8.02
CA ILE A 187 -1.13 14.07 -9.03
C ILE A 187 -1.71 14.87 -10.20
N SER A 188 -1.06 14.76 -11.36
CA SER A 188 -1.41 15.51 -12.58
C SER A 188 -1.36 14.63 -13.82
N ALA A 189 -1.56 15.22 -14.99
CA ALA A 189 -1.45 14.60 -16.30
C ALA A 189 -2.15 13.23 -16.38
N ARG A 190 -1.50 12.22 -17.00
CA ARG A 190 -2.06 10.88 -17.20
C ARG A 190 -2.54 10.24 -15.88
N ASN A 191 -1.81 10.46 -14.77
CA ASN A 191 -2.19 9.91 -13.46
C ASN A 191 -3.51 10.54 -12.94
N ARG A 192 -3.76 11.83 -13.20
CA ARG A 192 -5.05 12.47 -12.88
C ARG A 192 -6.15 12.04 -13.85
N VAL A 193 -5.84 11.88 -15.13
CA VAL A 193 -6.84 11.53 -16.16
C VAL A 193 -7.50 10.20 -15.87
N TRP A 194 -6.75 9.13 -15.62
CA TRP A 194 -7.38 7.83 -15.33
C TRP A 194 -8.23 7.85 -14.05
N ARG A 195 -7.80 8.61 -13.02
CA ARG A 195 -8.59 8.79 -11.80
C ARG A 195 -9.91 9.50 -12.12
N ARG A 196 -9.86 10.50 -12.97
CA ARG A 196 -11.05 11.20 -13.41
C ARG A 196 -11.99 10.31 -14.22
N VAL A 197 -11.47 9.43 -15.07
CA VAL A 197 -12.28 8.42 -15.78
C VAL A 197 -13.04 7.52 -14.80
N VAL A 198 -12.38 7.01 -13.76
CA VAL A 198 -13.03 6.20 -12.72
C VAL A 198 -14.12 6.99 -11.98
N ILE A 199 -13.80 8.20 -11.55
CA ILE A 199 -14.74 9.08 -10.84
C ILE A 199 -15.98 9.36 -11.71
N ASP A 200 -15.77 9.78 -12.95
CA ASP A 200 -16.85 10.15 -13.86
C ASP A 200 -17.70 8.94 -14.27
N ALA A 201 -17.06 7.76 -14.49
CA ALA A 201 -17.78 6.53 -14.78
C ALA A 201 -18.79 6.20 -13.66
N ILE A 202 -18.37 6.29 -12.39
CA ILE A 202 -19.25 6.00 -11.26
C ILE A 202 -20.31 7.09 -11.09
N ARG A 203 -19.93 8.35 -11.11
CA ARG A 203 -20.85 9.45 -10.83
C ARG A 203 -21.92 9.67 -11.90
N HIS A 204 -21.65 9.32 -13.16
CA HIS A 204 -22.59 9.43 -14.26
C HIS A 204 -23.40 8.15 -14.53
N ASP A 205 -23.14 7.08 -13.78
CA ASP A 205 -23.92 5.85 -13.89
C ASP A 205 -25.27 6.02 -13.18
N PRO A 206 -26.40 5.91 -13.90
CA PRO A 206 -27.72 5.98 -13.29
C PRO A 206 -27.95 4.91 -12.20
N GLU A 207 -27.31 3.73 -12.35
CA GLU A 207 -27.43 2.64 -11.38
C GLU A 207 -26.69 2.94 -10.05
N TRP A 208 -25.84 3.95 -10.00
CA TRP A 208 -25.17 4.37 -8.78
C TRP A 208 -26.12 5.06 -7.77
N GLU A 209 -27.21 5.68 -8.23
CA GLU A 209 -28.26 6.27 -7.40
C GLU A 209 -27.73 7.20 -6.30
N ASP A 210 -26.79 8.08 -6.64
CA ASP A 210 -26.08 8.95 -5.66
C ASP A 210 -25.46 8.16 -4.49
N GLY A 211 -25.02 6.93 -4.76
CA GLY A 211 -24.40 6.01 -3.81
C GLY A 211 -25.38 5.19 -2.97
N ASN A 212 -26.69 5.21 -3.28
CA ASN A 212 -27.72 4.49 -2.54
C ASN A 212 -28.17 3.16 -3.22
N TYR A 213 -27.39 2.69 -4.21
CA TYR A 213 -27.67 1.43 -4.93
C TYR A 213 -27.86 0.23 -3.99
N THR A 214 -28.63 -0.73 -4.43
CA THR A 214 -28.83 -2.02 -3.74
C THR A 214 -28.04 -3.15 -4.38
N THR A 215 -27.74 -3.01 -5.67
CA THR A 215 -26.87 -3.89 -6.46
C THR A 215 -25.72 -3.04 -7.00
N GLN A 216 -24.52 -3.57 -7.03
CA GLN A 216 -23.35 -2.84 -7.53
C GLN A 216 -23.61 -2.33 -8.96
N PRO A 217 -23.38 -1.02 -9.22
CA PRO A 217 -23.62 -0.43 -10.53
C PRO A 217 -22.61 -0.96 -11.57
N GLN A 218 -22.98 -0.92 -12.86
CA GLN A 218 -22.12 -1.38 -13.96
C GLN A 218 -20.78 -0.61 -14.02
N SER A 219 -20.77 0.64 -13.60
CA SER A 219 -19.57 1.46 -13.51
C SER A 219 -18.48 0.89 -12.58
N LEU A 220 -18.84 0.05 -11.61
CA LEU A 220 -17.84 -0.67 -10.82
C LEU A 220 -16.93 -1.54 -11.72
N ARG A 221 -17.50 -2.19 -12.72
CA ARG A 221 -16.73 -2.97 -13.70
C ARG A 221 -15.75 -2.08 -14.47
N THR A 222 -16.22 -0.95 -15.00
CA THR A 222 -15.36 0.02 -15.72
C THR A 222 -14.24 0.55 -14.84
N ALA A 223 -14.51 0.82 -13.56
CA ALA A 223 -13.48 1.23 -12.60
C ALA A 223 -12.41 0.14 -12.41
N GLN A 224 -12.79 -1.12 -12.28
CA GLN A 224 -11.88 -2.24 -12.14
C GLN A 224 -11.06 -2.51 -13.42
N GLU A 225 -11.66 -2.36 -14.60
CA GLU A 225 -10.96 -2.44 -15.89
C GLU A 225 -9.89 -1.36 -16.01
N MET A 226 -10.20 -0.12 -15.60
CA MET A 226 -9.22 0.97 -15.59
C MET A 226 -8.06 0.70 -14.62
N LEU A 227 -8.35 0.22 -13.40
CA LEU A 227 -7.32 -0.12 -12.43
C LEU A 227 -6.43 -1.28 -12.93
N PHE A 228 -7.00 -2.27 -13.59
CA PHE A 228 -6.24 -3.35 -14.23
C PHE A 228 -5.29 -2.81 -15.30
N LEU A 229 -5.79 -1.93 -16.16
CA LEU A 229 -5.00 -1.35 -17.27
C LEU A 229 -3.85 -0.48 -16.77
N VAL A 230 -4.11 0.44 -15.83
CA VAL A 230 -3.09 1.41 -15.38
C VAL A 230 -1.99 0.76 -14.54
N GLY A 231 -2.31 -0.30 -13.80
CA GLY A 231 -1.33 -1.06 -13.01
C GLY A 231 -0.50 -2.07 -13.83
N SER A 232 -0.80 -2.24 -15.13
CA SER A 232 -0.15 -3.25 -15.96
C SER A 232 1.14 -2.73 -16.62
N ASN A 233 2.06 -3.66 -16.90
CA ASN A 233 3.25 -3.43 -17.70
C ASN A 233 3.05 -4.04 -19.09
N PRO A 234 3.19 -3.28 -20.19
CA PRO A 234 2.93 -3.78 -21.55
C PRO A 234 3.81 -4.96 -21.95
N VAL A 235 5.10 -4.93 -21.60
CA VAL A 235 6.06 -5.99 -21.95
C VAL A 235 5.71 -7.29 -21.23
N LEU A 236 5.44 -7.20 -19.92
CA LEU A 236 5.02 -8.34 -19.11
C LEU A 236 3.69 -8.92 -19.64
N ARG A 237 2.71 -8.04 -19.90
CA ARG A 237 1.40 -8.47 -20.41
C ARG A 237 1.49 -9.12 -21.77
N GLN A 238 2.34 -8.62 -22.67
CA GLN A 238 2.54 -9.27 -23.98
C GLN A 238 3.14 -10.68 -23.84
N ARG A 239 3.97 -10.94 -22.84
CA ARG A 239 4.50 -12.29 -22.54
C ARG A 239 3.46 -13.20 -21.90
N GLU A 240 2.68 -12.68 -20.95
CA GLU A 240 1.68 -13.47 -20.21
C GLU A 240 0.43 -13.79 -21.03
N MET A 241 0.04 -12.91 -21.94
CA MET A 241 -1.18 -13.00 -22.74
C MET A 241 -0.94 -12.54 -24.20
N PRO A 242 -0.13 -13.29 -24.97
CA PRO A 242 0.28 -12.92 -26.33
C PRO A 242 -0.82 -13.03 -27.39
N THR A 243 -1.99 -13.60 -27.08
CA THR A 243 -3.12 -13.74 -27.99
C THR A 243 -4.36 -13.02 -27.47
N LEU A 244 -5.27 -12.66 -28.38
CA LEU A 244 -6.55 -12.01 -28.05
C LEU A 244 -7.32 -12.84 -27.01
N ALA A 245 -7.50 -14.13 -27.23
CA ALA A 245 -8.26 -15.01 -26.32
C ALA A 245 -7.63 -15.08 -24.91
N GLN A 246 -6.30 -15.05 -24.80
CA GLN A 246 -5.62 -15.01 -23.50
C GLN A 246 -5.80 -13.66 -22.80
N ALA A 247 -5.74 -12.56 -23.56
CA ALA A 247 -5.96 -11.22 -23.00
C ALA A 247 -7.39 -11.10 -22.42
N ASP A 248 -8.40 -11.51 -23.18
CA ASP A 248 -9.80 -11.51 -22.74
C ASP A 248 -9.98 -12.40 -21.50
N SER A 249 -9.46 -13.63 -21.51
CA SER A 249 -9.58 -14.56 -20.39
C SER A 249 -8.92 -14.05 -19.10
N VAL A 250 -7.74 -13.43 -19.20
CA VAL A 250 -7.03 -12.87 -18.04
C VAL A 250 -7.79 -11.67 -17.46
N LEU A 251 -8.32 -10.80 -18.31
CA LEU A 251 -9.14 -9.67 -17.88
C LEU A 251 -10.40 -10.16 -17.17
N ASP A 252 -11.17 -11.10 -17.79
CA ASP A 252 -12.39 -11.64 -17.22
C ASP A 252 -12.14 -12.33 -15.87
N ALA A 253 -11.07 -13.11 -15.75
CA ALA A 253 -10.69 -13.73 -14.47
C ALA A 253 -10.31 -12.70 -13.40
N SER A 254 -9.66 -11.60 -13.78
CA SER A 254 -9.35 -10.50 -12.89
C SER A 254 -10.61 -9.79 -12.41
N LEU A 255 -11.50 -9.45 -13.32
CA LEU A 255 -12.78 -8.82 -13.03
C LEU A 255 -13.68 -9.70 -12.15
N ALA A 256 -13.77 -10.99 -12.46
CA ALA A 256 -14.53 -11.94 -11.64
C ALA A 256 -14.05 -11.98 -10.17
N ARG A 257 -12.77 -11.72 -9.91
CA ARG A 257 -12.24 -11.61 -8.53
C ARG A 257 -12.59 -10.27 -7.90
N SER A 258 -12.28 -9.16 -8.58
CA SER A 258 -12.44 -7.82 -8.03
C SER A 258 -13.90 -7.40 -7.85
N MET A 259 -14.80 -7.89 -8.71
CA MET A 259 -16.25 -7.64 -8.59
C MET A 259 -16.90 -8.36 -7.39
N ARG A 260 -16.29 -9.42 -6.85
CA ARG A 260 -16.86 -10.11 -5.67
C ARG A 260 -16.73 -9.32 -4.38
N THR A 261 -15.72 -8.48 -4.26
CA THR A 261 -15.36 -7.75 -3.02
C THR A 261 -15.32 -6.24 -3.23
N GLY A 262 -15.43 -5.78 -4.47
CA GLY A 262 -15.42 -4.36 -4.80
C GLY A 262 -16.74 -3.68 -4.47
N ASP A 263 -16.66 -2.41 -4.12
CA ASP A 263 -17.80 -1.53 -3.88
C ASP A 263 -17.55 -0.19 -4.60
N ALA A 264 -18.57 0.30 -5.31
CA ALA A 264 -18.43 1.50 -6.13
C ALA A 264 -18.16 2.76 -5.28
N ASN A 265 -18.80 2.89 -4.12
CA ASN A 265 -18.55 4.01 -3.22
C ASN A 265 -17.14 3.96 -2.64
N ASP A 266 -16.67 2.79 -2.21
CA ASP A 266 -15.33 2.65 -1.63
C ASP A 266 -14.25 3.01 -2.67
N ILE A 267 -14.38 2.55 -3.91
CA ILE A 267 -13.46 2.89 -5.01
C ILE A 267 -13.52 4.39 -5.34
N LEU A 268 -14.73 4.95 -5.43
CA LEU A 268 -14.90 6.38 -5.70
C LEU A 268 -14.17 7.22 -4.66
N TYR A 269 -14.39 6.95 -3.39
CA TYR A 269 -13.76 7.68 -2.28
C TYR A 269 -12.24 7.48 -2.25
N ALA A 270 -11.76 6.24 -2.44
CA ALA A 270 -10.32 5.94 -2.47
C ALA A 270 -9.59 6.69 -3.60
N VAL A 271 -10.22 6.80 -4.79
CA VAL A 271 -9.63 7.53 -5.92
C VAL A 271 -9.70 9.04 -5.70
N GLU A 272 -10.81 9.56 -5.15
CA GLU A 272 -10.98 10.98 -4.82
C GLU A 272 -10.05 11.45 -3.72
N ALA A 273 -9.76 10.59 -2.73
CA ALA A 273 -8.88 10.91 -1.59
C ALA A 273 -7.51 11.45 -2.00
N SER A 274 -7.05 11.09 -3.19
CA SER A 274 -5.78 11.56 -3.74
C SER A 274 -5.74 13.03 -4.17
N ALA A 275 -6.87 13.73 -4.12
CA ALA A 275 -6.97 15.10 -4.64
C ALA A 275 -6.23 16.14 -3.80
N ASP A 276 -5.99 15.86 -2.51
CA ASP A 276 -5.25 16.72 -1.59
C ASP A 276 -3.73 16.46 -1.57
N TYR A 277 -3.28 15.45 -2.32
CA TYR A 277 -1.87 15.08 -2.35
C TYR A 277 -1.04 16.06 -3.15
N ASP A 278 -0.25 16.86 -2.48
CA ASP A 278 0.80 17.72 -3.03
C ASP A 278 1.92 17.93 -2.00
N PRO A 279 2.92 17.07 -1.96
CA PRO A 279 4.06 17.23 -1.06
C PRO A 279 5.08 18.26 -1.56
N GLY A 280 4.98 18.71 -2.81
CA GLY A 280 5.93 19.68 -3.38
C GLY A 280 6.19 20.89 -2.48
N PRO A 281 5.16 21.62 -2.02
CA PRO A 281 5.34 22.69 -1.04
C PRO A 281 5.74 22.13 0.34
N GLY A 282 7.02 22.09 0.66
CA GLY A 282 7.54 21.72 1.98
C GLY A 282 8.31 20.39 2.00
N LEU A 283 8.83 19.93 0.88
CA LEU A 283 9.76 18.80 0.84
C LEU A 283 10.98 19.03 1.74
N GLU A 284 11.40 20.27 1.88
CA GLU A 284 12.53 20.70 2.72
C GLU A 284 12.29 20.48 4.24
N LYS A 285 11.04 20.25 4.65
CA LYS A 285 10.70 19.92 6.05
C LYS A 285 11.09 18.50 6.43
N ILE A 286 11.28 17.61 5.43
CA ILE A 286 11.64 16.22 5.65
C ILE A 286 13.09 16.16 6.17
N LYS A 287 13.27 15.72 7.42
CA LYS A 287 14.56 15.67 8.10
C LYS A 287 15.23 14.31 8.02
N ALA A 288 14.44 13.25 8.05
CA ALA A 288 14.94 11.88 8.03
C ALA A 288 15.55 11.54 6.66
N PRO A 289 16.56 10.67 6.59
CA PRO A 289 17.01 10.07 5.34
C PRO A 289 15.81 9.47 4.58
N LEU A 290 15.74 9.73 3.27
CA LEU A 290 14.66 9.26 2.45
C LEU A 290 15.19 8.65 1.15
N PHE A 291 14.89 7.35 0.93
CA PHE A 291 15.18 6.67 -0.33
C PHE A 291 13.87 6.42 -1.07
N ALA A 292 13.64 7.16 -2.15
CA ALA A 292 12.48 6.99 -3.00
C ALA A 292 12.81 5.99 -4.13
N VAL A 293 12.05 4.90 -4.22
CA VAL A 293 12.35 3.81 -5.16
C VAL A 293 11.20 3.59 -6.12
N ASN A 294 11.46 3.78 -7.41
CA ASN A 294 10.54 3.52 -8.51
C ASN A 294 11.14 2.49 -9.47
N SER A 295 10.36 1.99 -10.44
CA SER A 295 10.82 1.07 -11.47
C SER A 295 10.87 1.76 -12.83
N ALA A 296 11.84 1.40 -13.67
CA ALA A 296 12.01 1.96 -15.01
C ALA A 296 10.80 1.72 -15.93
N ASP A 297 10.01 0.70 -15.65
CA ASP A 297 8.82 0.32 -16.41
C ASP A 297 7.50 0.72 -15.73
N ASP A 298 7.53 1.57 -14.71
CA ASP A 298 6.32 2.06 -14.04
C ASP A 298 5.60 3.10 -14.89
N LEU A 299 4.45 2.75 -15.45
CA LEU A 299 3.61 3.64 -16.26
C LEU A 299 2.67 4.55 -15.44
N VAL A 300 2.56 4.33 -14.13
CA VAL A 300 1.83 5.23 -13.22
C VAL A 300 2.73 6.41 -12.83
N ASN A 301 4.00 6.13 -12.56
CA ASN A 301 5.01 7.12 -12.20
C ASN A 301 6.25 7.00 -13.13
N PRO A 302 6.10 7.30 -14.42
CA PRO A 302 7.17 7.06 -15.40
C PRO A 302 8.41 7.91 -15.07
N PRO A 303 9.60 7.29 -15.00
CA PRO A 303 10.85 8.00 -14.70
C PRO A 303 11.19 9.09 -15.73
N GLU A 304 10.75 8.91 -16.98
CA GLU A 304 10.98 9.85 -18.08
C GLU A 304 10.43 11.27 -17.81
N LEU A 305 9.53 11.40 -16.81
CA LEU A 305 9.06 12.73 -16.37
C LEU A 305 10.14 13.54 -15.64
N GLY A 306 11.21 12.90 -15.17
CA GLY A 306 12.31 13.52 -14.43
C GLY A 306 11.87 14.21 -13.13
N ILE A 307 10.65 13.90 -12.63
CA ILE A 307 10.08 14.55 -11.44
C ILE A 307 10.84 14.12 -10.20
N LEU A 308 11.03 12.81 -10.03
CA LEU A 308 11.68 12.27 -8.82
C LEU A 308 13.11 12.77 -8.70
N GLU A 309 13.88 12.72 -9.78
CA GLU A 309 15.28 13.14 -9.83
C GLU A 309 15.43 14.65 -9.55
N ARG A 310 14.49 15.46 -10.02
CA ARG A 310 14.49 16.90 -9.78
C ARG A 310 14.10 17.24 -8.33
N GLU A 311 12.99 16.69 -7.85
CA GLU A 311 12.44 17.08 -6.55
C GLU A 311 13.24 16.50 -5.37
N ILE A 312 13.88 15.34 -5.54
CA ILE A 312 14.69 14.72 -4.48
C ILE A 312 15.89 15.60 -4.05
N THR A 313 16.39 16.43 -4.95
CA THR A 313 17.52 17.34 -4.65
C THR A 313 17.17 18.41 -3.62
N ARG A 314 15.90 18.62 -3.35
CA ARG A 314 15.40 19.57 -2.34
C ARG A 314 15.46 18.99 -0.92
N LEU A 315 15.67 17.68 -0.78
CA LEU A 315 15.79 17.02 0.52
C LEU A 315 17.26 16.97 0.96
N PRO A 316 17.59 17.38 2.19
CA PRO A 316 18.98 17.34 2.67
C PRO A 316 19.61 15.95 2.66
N ARG A 317 18.79 14.90 2.82
CA ARG A 317 19.21 13.49 2.88
C ARG A 317 18.33 12.61 1.96
N GLY A 318 17.98 13.14 0.78
CA GLY A 318 17.14 12.46 -0.20
C GLY A 318 17.96 11.67 -1.22
N ARG A 319 17.48 10.49 -1.60
CA ARG A 319 18.03 9.67 -2.69
C ARG A 319 16.92 9.13 -3.58
N ALA A 320 17.04 9.33 -4.89
CA ALA A 320 16.19 8.70 -5.89
C ALA A 320 16.83 7.41 -6.39
N VAL A 321 16.03 6.38 -6.55
CA VAL A 321 16.41 5.09 -7.10
C VAL A 321 15.39 4.69 -8.16
N VAL A 322 15.88 4.36 -9.36
CA VAL A 322 15.07 3.75 -10.42
C VAL A 322 15.60 2.33 -10.64
N ILE A 323 14.78 1.32 -10.31
CA ILE A 323 15.10 -0.09 -10.56
C ILE A 323 15.18 -0.29 -12.07
N PRO A 324 16.31 -0.79 -12.61
CA PRO A 324 16.44 -1.02 -14.05
C PRO A 324 15.42 -2.03 -14.58
N LEU A 325 15.02 -1.87 -15.83
CA LEU A 325 14.19 -2.83 -16.54
C LEU A 325 14.84 -4.22 -16.53
N SER A 326 14.07 -5.24 -16.18
CA SER A 326 14.51 -6.64 -16.19
C SER A 326 13.30 -7.57 -16.37
N ASP A 327 13.57 -8.86 -16.56
CA ASP A 327 12.52 -9.89 -16.62
C ASP A 327 11.75 -10.06 -15.29
N ALA A 328 12.32 -9.60 -14.19
CA ALA A 328 11.70 -9.64 -12.87
C ALA A 328 10.83 -8.42 -12.57
N THR A 329 11.02 -7.29 -13.28
CA THR A 329 10.20 -6.09 -13.06
C THR A 329 8.77 -6.27 -13.58
N ARG A 330 7.81 -5.64 -12.89
CA ARG A 330 6.38 -5.79 -13.10
C ARG A 330 5.67 -4.43 -13.26
N GLY A 331 6.38 -3.44 -13.83
CA GLY A 331 5.88 -2.08 -13.93
C GLY A 331 5.59 -1.49 -12.56
N HIS A 332 4.43 -0.85 -12.40
CA HIS A 332 3.99 -0.32 -11.11
C HIS A 332 4.00 -1.39 -10.01
N GLY A 333 3.67 -2.64 -10.34
CA GLY A 333 3.67 -3.77 -9.41
C GLY A 333 5.04 -4.18 -8.85
N SER A 334 6.16 -3.68 -9.39
CA SER A 334 7.52 -3.98 -8.91
C SER A 334 7.72 -3.61 -7.43
N HIS A 335 6.97 -2.62 -6.92
CA HIS A 335 7.01 -2.24 -5.51
C HIS A 335 6.59 -3.36 -4.55
N THR A 336 5.83 -4.36 -5.01
CA THR A 336 5.38 -5.50 -4.20
C THR A 336 6.37 -6.65 -4.13
N VAL A 337 7.44 -6.59 -4.91
CA VAL A 337 8.48 -7.63 -5.04
C VAL A 337 9.73 -7.15 -4.31
N ALA A 338 9.84 -7.48 -3.02
CA ALA A 338 10.89 -6.94 -2.16
C ALA A 338 12.32 -7.31 -2.61
N SER A 339 12.50 -8.46 -3.26
CA SER A 339 13.79 -8.87 -3.82
C SER A 339 14.39 -7.88 -4.82
N LEU A 340 13.56 -7.06 -5.49
CA LEU A 340 14.02 -6.05 -6.45
C LEU A 340 14.64 -4.81 -5.80
N TRP A 341 14.26 -4.51 -4.55
CA TRP A 341 14.63 -3.24 -3.92
C TRP A 341 15.13 -3.36 -2.47
N LYS A 342 15.10 -4.53 -1.83
CA LYS A 342 15.53 -4.70 -0.43
C LYS A 342 16.99 -4.29 -0.17
N GLN A 343 17.86 -4.30 -1.17
CA GLN A 343 19.23 -3.79 -1.05
C GLN A 343 19.27 -2.28 -0.74
N TYR A 344 18.32 -1.50 -1.28
CA TYR A 344 18.22 -0.06 -0.98
C TYR A 344 17.61 0.18 0.42
N LEU A 345 16.72 -0.69 0.87
CA LEU A 345 16.25 -0.69 2.26
C LEU A 345 17.41 -0.95 3.22
N ARG A 346 18.28 -1.90 2.94
CA ARG A 346 19.49 -2.15 3.73
C ARG A 346 20.34 -0.90 3.86
N GLN A 347 20.68 -0.27 2.75
CA GLN A 347 21.47 0.97 2.72
C GLN A 347 20.79 2.08 3.53
N LEU A 348 19.48 2.27 3.38
CA LEU A 348 18.74 3.27 4.15
C LEU A 348 18.78 2.99 5.66
N LEU A 349 18.61 1.75 6.07
CA LEU A 349 18.68 1.36 7.49
C LEU A 349 20.09 1.61 8.06
N GLU A 350 21.15 1.30 7.32
CA GLU A 350 22.54 1.57 7.71
C GLU A 350 22.83 3.08 7.80
N GLU A 351 22.41 3.88 6.80
CA GLU A 351 22.61 5.35 6.79
C GLU A 351 21.80 6.10 7.86
N SER A 352 20.75 5.48 8.40
CA SER A 352 19.86 6.05 9.42
C SER A 352 20.07 5.45 10.82
N GLU A 353 21.09 4.63 11.04
CA GLU A 353 21.47 4.18 12.39
C GLU A 353 21.91 5.38 13.24
N ARG A 354 21.40 5.43 14.49
CA ARG A 354 21.71 6.46 15.50
C ARG A 354 22.52 5.88 16.64
#